data_9c8b2ff803278cdbfb07b6d06961cbe3
#
_entry.id   9c8b2ff803278cdbfb07b6d06961cbe3
#
_cell.length_a   1.000
_cell.length_b   1.000
_cell.length_c   1.000
_cell.angle_alpha   90.00
_cell.angle_beta   90.00
_cell.angle_gamma   90.00
#
_symmetry.space_group_name_H-M   'P 1'
#
loop_
_entity.id
_entity.type
_entity.pdbx_description
1 polymer ?
#
loop_
_entity_poly.entity_id
_entity_poly.type
_entity_poly.pdbx_seq_one_letter_code
_entity_poly.pdbx_strand_id
1 'polypeptide(L)'
;MSGVNNGGMNRRKFLATAGTTLMMPNIMRAAKANDTSDLRIAIVGTGAEGQVLIDAALKIPDIRFVAVCDIWENWNRKRAARILQKFGHNVNEYLDYRDMIANEKDLDGVLIATPDFWHHTQTIDFLEAGVHVYCEKEMSNSLVNARKMVETARRTNKLLQIGHQRRSNPRYRHTYHYIIQEAQLLGRLTTINAQWNRAVSADLSFPKKYPVPPEILRKYGYKNMHQFRNWRWYKGLGGGAIVDLGSHQIDIFAWFTGVNPASVWASGGTDYYDKETHEWYDTVQTLWEYPTSNGMVRAFYQTITTNSNQGYYEAFMGDQATLIISESASRGAVYRETANPETPLWDKWVAKGFIMPPSGTQQTKGTDVRETVPAEEYKINKTFDDPYHKPHLENFFNAIRGLEDLNCQGEIGYETAVAVLKVNDAVRTKTMHTFTPEEFYI
;
A
#
# COMPACT_ATOMS: atom_id res chain seq x y z
N MET A 1 -1.55 62.82 -8.89
CA MET A 1 -2.97 62.53 -8.67
C MET A 1 -3.26 61.16 -9.18
N SER A 2 -4.05 60.40 -8.46
CA SER A 2 -4.50 59.03 -8.68
C SER A 2 -3.51 57.93 -8.24
N GLY A 3 -3.73 57.48 -6.99
CA GLY A 3 -3.08 56.31 -6.39
C GLY A 3 -3.65 55.02 -6.91
N VAL A 4 -2.78 54.04 -7.14
CA VAL A 4 -3.15 52.66 -7.40
C VAL A 4 -3.09 51.90 -6.09
N ASN A 5 -4.24 51.42 -5.63
CA ASN A 5 -4.42 50.66 -4.43
C ASN A 5 -4.01 49.19 -4.70
N ASN A 6 -2.84 48.77 -4.20
CA ASN A 6 -2.41 47.38 -4.21
C ASN A 6 -3.06 46.65 -3.02
N GLY A 7 -4.18 46.00 -3.30
CA GLY A 7 -4.84 45.08 -2.35
C GLY A 7 -4.05 43.79 -2.17
N GLY A 8 -3.05 43.80 -1.28
CA GLY A 8 -2.35 42.60 -0.85
C GLY A 8 -3.28 41.70 -0.08
N MET A 9 -3.50 40.49 -0.56
CA MET A 9 -4.28 39.44 0.12
C MET A 9 -3.56 39.02 1.40
N ASN A 10 -4.22 39.26 2.53
CA ASN A 10 -3.66 39.05 3.86
C ASN A 10 -3.45 37.55 4.14
N ARG A 11 -2.24 37.14 4.52
CA ARG A 11 -1.82 35.75 4.85
C ARG A 11 -2.77 35.00 5.79
N ARG A 12 -3.50 35.70 6.63
CA ARG A 12 -4.52 35.11 7.52
C ARG A 12 -5.78 34.60 6.80
N LYS A 13 -6.11 35.11 5.62
CA LYS A 13 -7.24 34.59 4.81
C LYS A 13 -6.89 33.37 4.00
N PHE A 14 -5.62 33.18 3.64
CA PHE A 14 -5.15 32.00 2.90
C PHE A 14 -5.13 30.74 3.80
N LEU A 15 -4.76 30.90 5.09
CA LEU A 15 -4.73 29.79 6.04
C LEU A 15 -6.13 29.36 6.52
N ALA A 16 -7.16 30.18 6.34
CA ALA A 16 -8.53 29.82 6.71
C ALA A 16 -9.26 29.02 5.63
N THR A 17 -8.72 28.95 4.41
CA THR A 17 -9.34 28.22 3.28
C THR A 17 -8.72 26.83 3.05
N ALA A 18 -7.57 26.54 3.65
CA ALA A 18 -6.90 25.23 3.55
C ALA A 18 -7.35 24.21 4.63
N GLY A 19 -8.27 24.60 5.50
CA GLY A 19 -8.74 23.78 6.64
C GLY A 19 -10.20 23.30 6.54
N THR A 20 -10.83 23.37 5.38
CA THR A 20 -12.11 22.70 5.16
C THR A 20 -11.87 21.27 4.73
N THR A 21 -11.59 20.40 5.70
CA THR A 21 -11.99 19.00 5.62
C THR A 21 -13.45 19.01 5.15
N LEU A 22 -13.69 18.59 3.92
CA LEU A 22 -15.04 18.26 3.46
C LEU A 22 -15.53 17.16 4.38
N MET A 23 -16.24 17.51 5.43
CA MET A 23 -17.14 16.59 6.11
C MET A 23 -18.16 16.17 5.05
N MET A 24 -17.91 15.03 4.41
CA MET A 24 -18.97 14.33 3.72
C MET A 24 -20.11 14.12 4.74
N PRO A 25 -21.36 14.36 4.37
CA PRO A 25 -22.47 14.09 5.27
C PRO A 25 -22.35 12.61 5.66
N ASN A 26 -22.21 12.34 6.95
CA ASN A 26 -22.45 11.02 7.51
C ASN A 26 -23.88 10.65 7.10
N ILE A 27 -23.99 9.92 5.99
CA ILE A 27 -25.20 9.18 5.69
C ILE A 27 -25.23 8.12 6.79
N MET A 28 -25.98 8.38 7.86
CA MET A 28 -26.33 7.38 8.86
C MET A 28 -26.97 6.22 8.09
N ARG A 29 -26.14 5.26 7.67
CA ARG A 29 -26.59 3.95 7.30
C ARG A 29 -27.18 3.38 8.59
N ALA A 30 -28.48 3.21 8.62
CA ALA A 30 -29.14 2.43 9.66
C ALA A 30 -28.39 1.09 9.71
N ALA A 31 -27.56 0.91 10.74
CA ALA A 31 -26.95 -0.36 11.01
C ALA A 31 -28.10 -1.37 11.06
N LYS A 32 -28.05 -2.38 10.19
CA LYS A 32 -28.75 -3.63 10.45
C LYS A 32 -28.04 -4.28 11.64
N ALA A 33 -28.28 -3.72 12.80
CA ALA A 33 -27.95 -4.37 14.06
C ALA A 33 -28.80 -5.65 14.09
N ASN A 34 -28.12 -6.81 14.16
CA ASN A 34 -28.62 -8.17 14.35
C ASN A 34 -28.81 -9.06 13.09
N ASP A 35 -28.11 -8.86 11.99
CA ASP A 35 -27.93 -9.96 11.05
C ASP A 35 -26.58 -10.64 11.37
N THR A 36 -26.62 -11.78 12.11
CA THR A 36 -25.46 -12.61 12.44
C THR A 36 -25.10 -13.60 11.33
N SER A 37 -25.58 -13.35 10.11
CA SER A 37 -25.22 -14.17 8.95
C SER A 37 -23.78 -13.89 8.51
N ASP A 38 -23.06 -14.96 8.14
CA ASP A 38 -21.73 -14.85 7.55
C ASP A 38 -21.78 -13.96 6.30
N LEU A 39 -20.80 -13.06 6.14
CA LEU A 39 -20.61 -12.32 4.89
C LEU A 39 -20.26 -13.29 3.76
N ARG A 40 -20.96 -13.22 2.65
CA ARG A 40 -20.76 -14.05 1.47
C ARG A 40 -19.68 -13.43 0.59
N ILE A 41 -18.50 -14.04 0.57
CA ILE A 41 -17.29 -13.53 -0.06
C ILE A 41 -16.89 -14.39 -1.25
N ALA A 42 -16.48 -13.75 -2.34
CA ALA A 42 -15.83 -14.38 -3.47
C ALA A 42 -14.35 -13.96 -3.56
N ILE A 43 -13.55 -14.75 -4.30
CA ILE A 43 -12.17 -14.36 -4.63
C ILE A 43 -11.90 -14.58 -6.12
N VAL A 44 -11.28 -13.58 -6.76
CA VAL A 44 -10.82 -13.60 -8.15
C VAL A 44 -9.32 -13.47 -8.20
N GLY A 45 -8.65 -14.45 -8.80
CA GLY A 45 -7.20 -14.60 -8.75
C GLY A 45 -6.78 -15.37 -7.50
N THR A 46 -6.54 -16.69 -7.65
CA THR A 46 -6.15 -17.60 -6.56
C THR A 46 -4.69 -18.04 -6.69
N GLY A 47 -3.86 -17.19 -7.29
CA GLY A 47 -2.40 -17.32 -7.37
C GLY A 47 -1.71 -17.18 -6.02
N ALA A 48 -0.43 -16.78 -6.02
CA ALA A 48 0.35 -16.66 -4.78
C ALA A 48 -0.31 -15.69 -3.80
N GLU A 49 -0.67 -14.48 -4.26
CA GLU A 49 -1.31 -13.47 -3.43
C GLU A 49 -2.72 -13.88 -2.99
N GLY A 50 -3.52 -14.41 -3.91
CA GLY A 50 -4.85 -14.92 -3.54
C GLY A 50 -4.81 -16.02 -2.47
N GLN A 51 -3.77 -16.89 -2.46
CA GLN A 51 -3.58 -17.87 -1.37
C GLN A 51 -3.25 -17.18 -0.04
N VAL A 52 -2.45 -16.09 -0.06
CA VAL A 52 -2.16 -15.30 1.15
C VAL A 52 -3.43 -14.66 1.70
N LEU A 53 -4.27 -14.08 0.84
CA LEU A 53 -5.56 -13.50 1.25
C LEU A 53 -6.51 -14.57 1.80
N ILE A 54 -6.59 -15.74 1.18
CA ILE A 54 -7.39 -16.87 1.71
C ILE A 54 -6.90 -17.28 3.11
N ASP A 55 -5.58 -17.48 3.30
CA ASP A 55 -5.02 -17.86 4.60
C ASP A 55 -5.29 -16.82 5.69
N ALA A 56 -5.20 -15.55 5.35
CA ALA A 56 -5.51 -14.45 6.26
C ALA A 56 -7.00 -14.38 6.59
N ALA A 57 -7.87 -14.49 5.58
CA ALA A 57 -9.32 -14.40 5.72
C ALA A 57 -9.92 -15.57 6.51
N LEU A 58 -9.37 -16.78 6.35
CA LEU A 58 -9.80 -17.96 7.11
C LEU A 58 -9.61 -17.84 8.63
N LYS A 59 -8.86 -16.84 9.10
CA LYS A 59 -8.67 -16.52 10.53
C LYS A 59 -9.63 -15.44 11.04
N ILE A 60 -10.53 -14.97 10.18
CA ILE A 60 -11.52 -13.93 10.50
C ILE A 60 -12.90 -14.61 10.63
N PRO A 61 -13.61 -14.43 11.75
CA PRO A 61 -14.92 -15.05 11.94
C PRO A 61 -16.00 -14.42 11.06
N ASP A 62 -17.12 -15.09 10.97
CA ASP A 62 -18.37 -14.62 10.38
C ASP A 62 -18.21 -14.21 8.88
N ILE A 63 -17.37 -14.95 8.15
CA ILE A 63 -17.26 -14.85 6.70
C ILE A 63 -17.43 -16.25 6.08
N ARG A 64 -17.99 -16.28 4.88
CA ARG A 64 -18.15 -17.50 4.10
C ARG A 64 -17.71 -17.29 2.67
N PHE A 65 -16.63 -17.97 2.27
CA PHE A 65 -16.32 -18.07 0.85
C PHE A 65 -17.37 -18.90 0.13
N VAL A 66 -17.94 -18.36 -0.94
CA VAL A 66 -18.98 -19.01 -1.75
C VAL A 66 -18.54 -19.24 -3.20
N ALA A 67 -17.52 -18.53 -3.68
CA ALA A 67 -17.02 -18.66 -5.04
C ALA A 67 -15.52 -18.37 -5.16
N VAL A 68 -14.89 -19.06 -6.10
CA VAL A 68 -13.49 -18.85 -6.51
C VAL A 68 -13.39 -18.75 -8.02
N CYS A 69 -12.59 -17.80 -8.52
CA CYS A 69 -12.34 -17.64 -9.95
C CYS A 69 -10.83 -17.56 -10.23
N ASP A 70 -10.36 -18.36 -11.18
CA ASP A 70 -8.99 -18.27 -11.72
C ASP A 70 -8.94 -18.98 -13.08
N ILE A 71 -8.17 -18.41 -14.00
CA ILE A 71 -7.99 -19.00 -15.34
C ILE A 71 -7.08 -20.25 -15.31
N TRP A 72 -6.29 -20.44 -14.26
CA TRP A 72 -5.44 -21.61 -14.09
C TRP A 72 -6.14 -22.69 -13.26
N GLU A 73 -6.97 -23.47 -13.96
CA GLU A 73 -7.88 -24.46 -13.36
C GLU A 73 -7.18 -25.44 -12.42
N ASN A 74 -6.25 -26.23 -12.96
CA ASN A 74 -5.72 -27.40 -12.24
C ASN A 74 -4.64 -27.05 -11.19
N TRP A 75 -4.14 -25.82 -11.19
CA TRP A 75 -3.09 -25.41 -10.25
C TRP A 75 -3.57 -24.39 -9.23
N ASN A 76 -4.24 -23.31 -9.66
CA ASN A 76 -4.73 -22.26 -8.77
C ASN A 76 -6.16 -22.55 -8.28
N ARG A 77 -7.15 -22.55 -9.19
CA ARG A 77 -8.58 -22.62 -8.88
C ARG A 77 -8.96 -23.85 -8.05
N LYS A 78 -8.68 -25.05 -8.56
CA LYS A 78 -8.98 -26.29 -7.84
C LYS A 78 -8.22 -26.46 -6.53
N ARG A 79 -7.02 -25.87 -6.41
CA ARG A 79 -6.28 -25.86 -5.15
C ARG A 79 -6.95 -24.97 -4.13
N ALA A 80 -7.36 -23.76 -4.52
CA ALA A 80 -8.07 -22.84 -3.65
C ALA A 80 -9.40 -23.43 -3.17
N ALA A 81 -10.21 -23.98 -4.10
CA ALA A 81 -11.48 -24.63 -3.78
C ALA A 81 -11.30 -25.77 -2.74
N ARG A 82 -10.29 -26.64 -2.93
CA ARG A 82 -9.99 -27.73 -1.99
C ARG A 82 -9.52 -27.24 -0.62
N ILE A 83 -8.75 -26.15 -0.57
CA ILE A 83 -8.34 -25.54 0.70
C ILE A 83 -9.58 -25.03 1.43
N LEU A 84 -10.39 -24.21 0.78
CA LEU A 84 -11.61 -23.65 1.35
C LEU A 84 -12.57 -24.73 1.84
N GLN A 85 -12.76 -25.80 1.05
CA GLN A 85 -13.60 -26.95 1.46
C GLN A 85 -13.11 -27.62 2.74
N LYS A 86 -11.79 -27.75 2.95
CA LYS A 86 -11.24 -28.32 4.20
C LYS A 86 -11.56 -27.46 5.43
N PHE A 87 -11.79 -26.16 5.24
CA PHE A 87 -12.21 -25.23 6.29
C PHE A 87 -13.73 -25.02 6.35
N GLY A 88 -14.51 -25.88 5.67
CA GLY A 88 -15.96 -25.85 5.73
C GLY A 88 -16.66 -24.87 4.77
N HIS A 89 -15.93 -24.27 3.83
CA HIS A 89 -16.49 -23.39 2.82
C HIS A 89 -16.77 -24.18 1.52
N ASN A 90 -18.03 -24.32 1.16
CA ASN A 90 -18.43 -24.89 -0.12
C ASN A 90 -18.44 -23.79 -1.17
N VAL A 91 -17.54 -23.86 -2.15
CA VAL A 91 -17.38 -22.82 -3.16
C VAL A 91 -17.72 -23.30 -4.56
N ASN A 92 -18.37 -22.45 -5.34
CA ASN A 92 -18.51 -22.62 -6.77
C ASN A 92 -17.22 -22.19 -7.49
N GLU A 93 -16.84 -22.89 -8.54
CA GLU A 93 -15.61 -22.65 -9.30
C GLU A 93 -15.92 -22.00 -10.65
N TYR A 94 -15.26 -20.85 -10.94
CA TYR A 94 -15.45 -20.11 -12.19
C TYR A 94 -14.11 -19.91 -12.92
N LEU A 95 -14.13 -20.00 -14.24
CA LEU A 95 -13.00 -19.63 -15.10
C LEU A 95 -13.06 -18.14 -15.43
N ASP A 96 -14.27 -17.62 -15.66
CA ASP A 96 -14.53 -16.22 -15.97
C ASP A 96 -15.30 -15.56 -14.81
N TYR A 97 -14.79 -14.44 -14.29
CA TYR A 97 -15.43 -13.72 -13.19
C TYR A 97 -16.79 -13.13 -13.59
N ARG A 98 -17.06 -12.95 -14.89
CA ARG A 98 -18.39 -12.50 -15.36
C ARG A 98 -19.45 -13.56 -15.16
N ASP A 99 -19.08 -14.84 -15.35
CA ASP A 99 -19.96 -15.96 -15.03
C ASP A 99 -20.22 -16.02 -13.52
N MET A 100 -19.20 -15.71 -12.68
CA MET A 100 -19.37 -15.59 -11.24
C MET A 100 -20.38 -14.49 -10.90
N ILE A 101 -20.25 -13.28 -11.44
CA ILE A 101 -21.20 -12.18 -11.24
C ILE A 101 -22.61 -12.58 -11.70
N ALA A 102 -22.72 -13.31 -12.80
CA ALA A 102 -24.00 -13.72 -13.35
C ALA A 102 -24.73 -14.74 -12.47
N ASN A 103 -24.01 -15.61 -11.75
CA ASN A 103 -24.58 -16.71 -10.99
C ASN A 103 -24.60 -16.48 -9.47
N GLU A 104 -23.68 -15.72 -8.91
CA GLU A 104 -23.60 -15.41 -7.46
C GLU A 104 -24.30 -14.07 -7.17
N LYS A 105 -25.62 -14.11 -6.94
CA LYS A 105 -26.44 -12.88 -6.79
C LYS A 105 -26.36 -12.22 -5.41
N ASP A 106 -25.95 -12.97 -4.39
CA ASP A 106 -25.98 -12.51 -3.00
C ASP A 106 -24.55 -12.32 -2.44
N LEU A 107 -23.62 -11.81 -3.25
CA LEU A 107 -22.28 -11.47 -2.79
C LEU A 107 -22.29 -10.18 -1.99
N ASP A 108 -21.76 -10.22 -0.77
CA ASP A 108 -21.48 -9.03 0.03
C ASP A 108 -20.16 -8.38 -0.41
N GLY A 109 -19.12 -9.18 -0.69
CA GLY A 109 -17.82 -8.68 -1.09
C GLY A 109 -17.03 -9.63 -1.97
N VAL A 110 -16.06 -9.05 -2.68
CA VAL A 110 -15.09 -9.79 -3.50
C VAL A 110 -13.67 -9.34 -3.17
N LEU A 111 -12.76 -10.33 -3.12
CA LEU A 111 -11.32 -10.11 -3.04
C LEU A 111 -10.72 -10.28 -4.43
N ILE A 112 -10.05 -9.26 -4.97
CA ILE A 112 -9.41 -9.28 -6.29
C ILE A 112 -7.91 -9.30 -6.08
N ALA A 113 -7.25 -10.40 -6.52
CA ALA A 113 -5.81 -10.63 -6.43
C ALA A 113 -5.23 -11.13 -7.77
N THR A 114 -5.73 -10.58 -8.85
CA THR A 114 -5.25 -10.79 -10.21
C THR A 114 -4.05 -9.90 -10.53
N PRO A 115 -3.41 -9.98 -11.70
CA PRO A 115 -2.43 -8.99 -12.14
C PRO A 115 -3.02 -7.59 -12.34
N ASP A 116 -2.19 -6.55 -12.10
CA ASP A 116 -2.58 -5.12 -12.03
C ASP A 116 -3.47 -4.66 -13.20
N PHE A 117 -3.20 -5.12 -14.42
CA PHE A 117 -3.94 -4.69 -15.60
C PHE A 117 -5.39 -5.24 -15.67
N TRP A 118 -5.72 -6.24 -14.84
CA TRP A 118 -7.09 -6.77 -14.70
C TRP A 118 -7.87 -6.07 -13.59
N HIS A 119 -7.19 -5.46 -12.62
CA HIS A 119 -7.81 -4.91 -11.42
C HIS A 119 -8.95 -3.95 -11.74
N HIS A 120 -8.72 -3.00 -12.65
CA HIS A 120 -9.73 -1.98 -12.95
C HIS A 120 -11.01 -2.57 -13.58
N THR A 121 -10.87 -3.48 -14.55
CA THR A 121 -12.05 -4.06 -15.22
C THR A 121 -12.87 -4.89 -14.23
N GLN A 122 -12.21 -5.75 -13.46
CA GLN A 122 -12.88 -6.59 -12.48
C GLN A 122 -13.52 -5.76 -11.37
N THR A 123 -12.80 -4.78 -10.82
CA THR A 123 -13.33 -3.88 -9.78
C THR A 123 -14.58 -3.15 -10.27
N ILE A 124 -14.54 -2.56 -11.47
CA ILE A 124 -15.68 -1.84 -12.02
C ILE A 124 -16.87 -2.78 -12.19
N ASP A 125 -16.67 -3.94 -12.80
CA ASP A 125 -17.77 -4.89 -13.07
C ASP A 125 -18.42 -5.38 -11.76
N PHE A 126 -17.65 -5.65 -10.68
CA PHE A 126 -18.22 -6.03 -9.38
C PHE A 126 -18.93 -4.88 -8.67
N LEU A 127 -18.36 -3.67 -8.69
CA LEU A 127 -19.02 -2.48 -8.12
C LEU A 127 -20.36 -2.20 -8.81
N GLU A 128 -20.42 -2.31 -10.15
CA GLU A 128 -21.64 -2.18 -10.92
C GLU A 128 -22.68 -3.27 -10.60
N ALA A 129 -22.20 -4.47 -10.29
CA ALA A 129 -23.05 -5.57 -9.83
C ALA A 129 -23.55 -5.39 -8.39
N GLY A 130 -23.15 -4.31 -7.72
CA GLY A 130 -23.58 -4.00 -6.36
C GLY A 130 -22.78 -4.70 -5.26
N VAL A 131 -21.61 -5.23 -5.56
CA VAL A 131 -20.71 -5.95 -4.63
C VAL A 131 -19.63 -5.01 -4.10
N HIS A 132 -19.31 -5.10 -2.81
CA HIS A 132 -18.17 -4.39 -2.20
C HIS A 132 -16.86 -5.03 -2.66
N VAL A 133 -15.81 -4.22 -2.91
CA VAL A 133 -14.56 -4.71 -3.51
C VAL A 133 -13.37 -4.41 -2.60
N TYR A 134 -12.59 -5.44 -2.32
CA TYR A 134 -11.20 -5.36 -1.94
C TYR A 134 -10.35 -5.66 -3.18
N CYS A 135 -9.51 -4.74 -3.59
CA CYS A 135 -8.62 -4.90 -4.73
C CYS A 135 -7.18 -4.83 -4.27
N GLU A 136 -6.36 -5.83 -4.60
CA GLU A 136 -4.92 -5.78 -4.33
C GLU A 136 -4.25 -4.59 -5.01
N LYS A 137 -3.13 -4.17 -4.41
CA LYS A 137 -2.26 -3.15 -5.00
C LYS A 137 -1.35 -3.80 -6.08
N GLU A 138 -0.89 -3.11 -7.12
CA GLU A 138 -1.27 -1.71 -7.41
C GLU A 138 -2.68 -1.70 -7.97
N MET A 139 -3.47 -0.71 -7.58
CA MET A 139 -4.89 -0.69 -7.95
C MET A 139 -5.14 -0.72 -9.45
N SER A 140 -4.19 -0.23 -10.24
CA SER A 140 -4.15 -0.34 -11.69
C SER A 140 -2.77 0.03 -12.24
N ASN A 141 -2.41 -0.51 -13.39
CA ASN A 141 -1.23 -0.07 -14.14
C ASN A 141 -1.48 1.20 -15.00
N SER A 142 -2.61 1.88 -14.82
CA SER A 142 -3.04 3.07 -15.57
C SER A 142 -3.82 4.03 -14.68
N LEU A 143 -3.38 5.31 -14.61
CA LEU A 143 -4.06 6.35 -13.83
C LEU A 143 -5.49 6.62 -14.30
N VAL A 144 -5.73 6.57 -15.62
CA VAL A 144 -7.09 6.73 -16.18
C VAL A 144 -8.01 5.64 -15.66
N ASN A 145 -7.52 4.41 -15.60
CA ASN A 145 -8.30 3.27 -15.12
C ASN A 145 -8.44 3.28 -13.59
N ALA A 146 -7.40 3.67 -12.85
CA ALA A 146 -7.46 3.86 -11.41
C ALA A 146 -8.54 4.90 -11.01
N ARG A 147 -8.60 6.03 -11.73
CA ARG A 147 -9.64 7.06 -11.55
C ARG A 147 -11.05 6.50 -11.74
N LYS A 148 -11.27 5.73 -12.83
CA LYS A 148 -12.57 5.08 -13.10
C LYS A 148 -13.03 4.13 -12.00
N MET A 149 -12.11 3.41 -11.35
CA MET A 149 -12.44 2.55 -10.21
C MET A 149 -13.05 3.37 -9.07
N VAL A 150 -12.43 4.49 -8.71
CA VAL A 150 -12.92 5.38 -7.64
C VAL A 150 -14.25 6.04 -8.04
N GLU A 151 -14.34 6.59 -9.25
CA GLU A 151 -15.59 7.17 -9.76
C GLU A 151 -16.74 6.17 -9.74
N THR A 152 -16.47 4.90 -10.07
CA THR A 152 -17.47 3.83 -10.04
C THR A 152 -17.86 3.51 -8.60
N ALA A 153 -16.91 3.39 -7.67
CA ALA A 153 -17.21 3.16 -6.25
C ALA A 153 -18.14 4.25 -5.69
N ARG A 154 -17.85 5.53 -5.99
CA ARG A 154 -18.70 6.65 -5.60
C ARG A 154 -20.11 6.57 -6.21
N ARG A 155 -20.20 6.33 -7.52
CA ARG A 155 -21.47 6.27 -8.25
C ARG A 155 -22.35 5.11 -7.79
N THR A 156 -21.78 3.94 -7.52
CA THR A 156 -22.51 2.77 -7.05
C THR A 156 -22.75 2.78 -5.53
N ASN A 157 -22.15 3.71 -4.80
CA ASN A 157 -22.17 3.76 -3.34
C ASN A 157 -21.72 2.43 -2.72
N LYS A 158 -20.66 1.82 -3.30
CA LYS A 158 -20.05 0.59 -2.82
C LYS A 158 -18.65 0.87 -2.30
N LEU A 159 -18.23 0.09 -1.30
CA LEU A 159 -16.90 0.19 -0.72
C LEU A 159 -15.86 -0.32 -1.71
N LEU A 160 -14.78 0.43 -1.86
CA LEU A 160 -13.55 0.02 -2.55
C LEU A 160 -12.38 0.20 -1.61
N GLN A 161 -11.80 -0.90 -1.15
CA GLN A 161 -10.55 -0.90 -0.39
C GLN A 161 -9.40 -1.37 -1.27
N ILE A 162 -8.27 -0.65 -1.21
CA ILE A 162 -7.05 -1.03 -1.94
C ILE A 162 -6.06 -1.69 -0.98
N GLY A 163 -5.39 -2.75 -1.45
CA GLY A 163 -4.53 -3.65 -0.67
C GLY A 163 -3.23 -3.05 -0.14
N HIS A 164 -3.23 -1.79 0.33
CA HIS A 164 -2.12 -1.20 1.08
C HIS A 164 -2.21 -1.60 2.56
N GLN A 165 -1.95 -2.90 2.84
CA GLN A 165 -2.20 -3.55 4.13
C GLN A 165 -1.46 -2.92 5.31
N ARG A 166 -0.36 -2.18 5.08
CA ARG A 166 0.38 -1.47 6.14
C ARG A 166 -0.47 -0.43 6.86
N ARG A 167 -1.47 0.15 6.18
CA ARG A 167 -2.42 1.11 6.79
C ARG A 167 -3.31 0.48 7.86
N SER A 168 -3.44 -0.84 7.88
CA SER A 168 -4.13 -1.60 8.94
C SER A 168 -3.17 -2.31 9.89
N ASN A 169 -1.86 -2.33 9.60
CA ASN A 169 -0.88 -3.01 10.43
C ASN A 169 -0.80 -2.35 11.82
N PRO A 170 -0.99 -3.09 12.93
CA PRO A 170 -1.03 -2.53 14.27
C PRO A 170 0.24 -1.77 14.68
N ARG A 171 1.42 -2.17 14.17
CA ARG A 171 2.70 -1.47 14.45
C ARG A 171 2.76 -0.12 13.74
N TYR A 172 2.36 -0.06 12.46
CA TYR A 172 2.31 1.19 11.69
C TYR A 172 1.26 2.14 12.25
N ARG A 173 0.07 1.62 12.62
CA ARG A 173 -0.99 2.43 13.25
C ARG A 173 -0.56 2.96 14.62
N HIS A 174 0.05 2.12 15.47
CA HIS A 174 0.61 2.55 16.74
C HIS A 174 1.67 3.64 16.55
N THR A 175 2.60 3.44 15.61
CA THR A 175 3.65 4.40 15.28
C THR A 175 3.06 5.73 14.81
N TYR A 176 2.09 5.70 13.90
CA TYR A 176 1.45 6.90 13.39
C TYR A 176 0.72 7.67 14.50
N HIS A 177 -0.18 7.01 15.22
CA HIS A 177 -1.02 7.68 16.21
C HIS A 177 -0.23 8.17 17.43
N TYR A 178 0.62 7.33 17.99
CA TYR A 178 1.25 7.61 19.27
C TYR A 178 2.66 8.23 19.15
N ILE A 179 3.48 7.78 18.23
CA ILE A 179 4.86 8.25 18.10
C ILE A 179 4.93 9.52 17.25
N ILE A 180 4.21 9.55 16.11
CA ILE A 180 4.25 10.69 15.18
C ILE A 180 3.24 11.78 15.58
N GLN A 181 1.96 11.42 15.80
CA GLN A 181 0.92 12.43 16.02
C GLN A 181 0.85 12.92 17.47
N GLU A 182 0.78 12.01 18.46
CA GLU A 182 0.61 12.41 19.86
C GLU A 182 1.93 12.85 20.52
N ALA A 183 2.96 12.01 20.44
CA ALA A 183 4.22 12.28 21.11
C ALA A 183 5.17 13.18 20.31
N GLN A 184 5.02 13.22 18.99
CA GLN A 184 5.84 14.00 18.05
C GLN A 184 7.34 13.78 18.26
N LEU A 185 7.76 12.51 18.51
CA LEU A 185 9.12 12.18 18.93
C LEU A 185 10.19 12.55 17.89
N LEU A 186 9.83 12.66 16.63
CA LEU A 186 10.77 13.00 15.56
C LEU A 186 11.16 14.49 15.55
N GLY A 187 10.38 15.35 16.24
CA GLY A 187 10.52 16.78 16.08
C GLY A 187 10.15 17.22 14.66
N ARG A 188 10.97 18.07 14.06
CA ARG A 188 10.80 18.51 12.68
C ARG A 188 11.39 17.46 11.73
N LEU A 189 10.53 16.75 11.00
CA LEU A 189 10.96 15.81 9.96
C LEU A 189 11.65 16.54 8.80
N THR A 190 12.80 16.05 8.37
CA THR A 190 13.61 16.65 7.29
C THR A 190 13.91 15.70 6.17
N THR A 191 14.08 14.41 6.46
CA THR A 191 14.55 13.41 5.50
C THR A 191 13.85 12.07 5.70
N ILE A 192 13.59 11.37 4.61
CA ILE A 192 13.12 9.98 4.62
C ILE A 192 14.06 9.15 3.76
N ASN A 193 14.49 7.99 4.26
CA ASN A 193 15.21 6.99 3.47
C ASN A 193 14.46 5.67 3.55
N ALA A 194 14.20 5.06 2.39
CA ALA A 194 13.59 3.75 2.37
C ALA A 194 14.10 2.92 1.20
N GLN A 195 13.90 1.63 1.31
CA GLN A 195 14.31 0.69 0.28
C GLN A 195 13.48 -0.58 0.29
N TRP A 196 13.47 -1.26 -0.86
CA TRP A 196 13.14 -2.67 -0.93
C TRP A 196 14.11 -3.39 -1.85
N ASN A 197 15.05 -4.08 -1.24
CA ASN A 197 16.10 -4.82 -1.93
C ASN A 197 15.77 -6.31 -1.94
N ARG A 198 15.83 -6.92 -3.11
CA ARG A 198 15.67 -8.38 -3.31
C ARG A 198 16.91 -8.96 -3.98
N ALA A 199 17.28 -10.17 -3.60
CA ALA A 199 18.30 -10.93 -4.29
C ALA A 199 17.86 -11.28 -5.73
N VAL A 200 18.82 -11.58 -6.57
CA VAL A 200 18.57 -12.19 -7.89
C VAL A 200 17.67 -13.41 -7.73
N SER A 201 16.65 -13.51 -8.53
CA SER A 201 15.76 -14.66 -8.58
C SER A 201 15.56 -15.14 -10.01
N ALA A 202 15.41 -16.45 -10.15
CA ALA A 202 14.98 -17.01 -11.42
C ALA A 202 13.51 -16.67 -11.71
N ASP A 203 13.16 -16.65 -12.99
CA ASP A 203 11.79 -16.51 -13.43
C ASP A 203 10.90 -17.62 -12.85
N LEU A 204 9.66 -17.24 -12.53
CA LEU A 204 8.70 -18.17 -11.97
C LEU A 204 8.32 -19.22 -13.01
N SER A 205 8.67 -20.47 -12.73
CA SER A 205 8.29 -21.62 -13.54
C SER A 205 6.82 -22.06 -13.29
N PHE A 206 6.40 -23.07 -14.03
CA PHE A 206 5.09 -23.70 -13.87
C PHE A 206 5.18 -25.23 -14.04
N PRO A 207 4.28 -26.01 -13.41
CA PRO A 207 4.22 -27.44 -13.61
C PRO A 207 3.87 -27.79 -15.06
N LYS A 208 4.79 -28.44 -15.77
CA LYS A 208 4.60 -28.80 -17.19
C LYS A 208 3.35 -29.64 -17.46
N LYS A 209 2.87 -30.39 -16.46
CA LYS A 209 1.65 -31.23 -16.54
C LYS A 209 0.36 -30.39 -16.58
N TYR A 210 0.37 -29.16 -16.07
CA TYR A 210 -0.82 -28.35 -15.89
C TYR A 210 -0.64 -26.92 -16.44
N PRO A 211 -0.32 -26.75 -17.74
CA PRO A 211 -0.28 -25.39 -18.30
C PRO A 211 -1.72 -24.84 -18.42
N VAL A 212 -1.87 -23.53 -18.44
CA VAL A 212 -3.09 -22.89 -18.93
C VAL A 212 -3.14 -23.08 -20.45
N PRO A 213 -4.27 -23.49 -21.03
CA PRO A 213 -4.41 -23.64 -22.48
C PRO A 213 -4.07 -22.33 -23.22
N PRO A 214 -3.34 -22.40 -24.37
CA PRO A 214 -2.92 -21.20 -25.09
C PRO A 214 -4.06 -20.26 -25.52
N GLU A 215 -5.21 -20.79 -25.85
CA GLU A 215 -6.42 -20.03 -26.20
C GLU A 215 -6.96 -19.24 -25.00
N ILE A 216 -6.90 -19.81 -23.81
CA ILE A 216 -7.26 -19.13 -22.55
C ILE A 216 -6.26 -18.03 -22.24
N LEU A 217 -4.95 -18.31 -22.35
CA LEU A 217 -3.93 -17.28 -22.16
C LEU A 217 -4.18 -16.08 -23.08
N ARG A 218 -4.39 -16.32 -24.37
CA ARG A 218 -4.66 -15.25 -25.34
C ARG A 218 -5.96 -14.48 -25.02
N LYS A 219 -7.04 -15.20 -24.65
CA LYS A 219 -8.31 -14.57 -24.23
C LYS A 219 -8.10 -13.58 -23.09
N TYR A 220 -7.20 -13.89 -22.14
CA TYR A 220 -6.92 -13.08 -20.95
C TYR A 220 -5.69 -12.19 -21.08
N GLY A 221 -5.15 -11.98 -22.29
CA GLY A 221 -4.12 -10.98 -22.59
C GLY A 221 -2.68 -11.45 -22.42
N TYR A 222 -2.43 -12.75 -22.30
CA TYR A 222 -1.07 -13.31 -22.16
C TYR A 222 -0.61 -14.00 -23.44
N LYS A 223 0.67 -13.81 -23.78
CA LYS A 223 1.31 -14.45 -24.94
C LYS A 223 1.58 -15.95 -24.69
N ASN A 224 2.00 -16.29 -23.46
CA ASN A 224 2.38 -17.65 -23.06
C ASN A 224 2.44 -17.80 -21.54
N MET A 225 2.73 -19.02 -21.06
CA MET A 225 2.84 -19.33 -19.62
C MET A 225 3.96 -18.56 -18.91
N HIS A 226 5.07 -18.26 -19.60
CA HIS A 226 6.16 -17.49 -19.02
C HIS A 226 5.67 -16.07 -18.67
N GLN A 227 5.04 -15.38 -19.61
CA GLN A 227 4.48 -14.06 -19.39
C GLN A 227 3.36 -14.07 -18.32
N PHE A 228 2.50 -15.09 -18.33
CA PHE A 228 1.46 -15.26 -17.31
C PHE A 228 2.04 -15.40 -15.89
N ARG A 229 3.16 -16.11 -15.73
CA ARG A 229 3.79 -16.30 -14.42
C ARG A 229 4.61 -15.10 -13.97
N ASN A 230 5.21 -14.38 -14.92
CA ASN A 230 6.17 -13.30 -14.70
C ASN A 230 5.62 -11.94 -15.16
N TRP A 231 4.31 -11.76 -15.14
CA TRP A 231 3.58 -10.61 -15.69
C TRP A 231 4.10 -9.24 -15.18
N ARG A 232 4.64 -9.20 -13.96
CA ARG A 232 5.17 -7.98 -13.34
C ARG A 232 6.28 -7.32 -14.14
N TRP A 233 7.02 -8.11 -14.91
CA TRP A 233 8.13 -7.64 -15.70
C TRP A 233 7.74 -7.11 -17.08
N TYR A 234 6.49 -7.33 -17.51
CA TYR A 234 6.03 -6.96 -18.84
C TYR A 234 5.24 -5.67 -18.83
N LYS A 235 5.62 -4.73 -19.73
CA LYS A 235 4.88 -3.48 -19.97
C LYS A 235 3.45 -3.78 -20.41
N GLY A 236 2.51 -3.01 -19.89
CA GLY A 236 1.09 -3.23 -20.14
C GLY A 236 0.42 -4.28 -19.23
N LEU A 237 1.19 -5.13 -18.52
CA LEU A 237 0.64 -6.10 -17.56
C LEU A 237 0.85 -5.64 -16.11
N GLY A 238 2.07 -5.25 -15.74
CA GLY A 238 2.40 -4.68 -14.45
C GLY A 238 3.15 -3.36 -14.59
N GLY A 239 3.61 -2.80 -13.48
CA GLY A 239 4.39 -1.56 -13.42
C GLY A 239 5.87 -1.76 -13.08
N GLY A 240 6.36 -3.01 -13.02
CA GLY A 240 7.72 -3.33 -12.61
C GLY A 240 7.95 -3.30 -11.11
N ALA A 241 9.20 -3.51 -10.70
CA ALA A 241 9.58 -3.60 -9.29
C ALA A 241 9.24 -2.34 -8.49
N ILE A 242 9.38 -1.15 -9.08
CA ILE A 242 9.06 0.12 -8.40
C ILE A 242 7.57 0.21 -8.05
N VAL A 243 6.68 -0.26 -8.90
CA VAL A 243 5.24 -0.25 -8.66
C VAL A 243 4.85 -1.40 -7.73
N ASP A 244 5.35 -2.62 -7.98
CA ASP A 244 5.03 -3.81 -7.16
C ASP A 244 5.52 -3.67 -5.71
N LEU A 245 6.72 -3.14 -5.49
CA LEU A 245 7.35 -3.05 -4.17
C LEU A 245 7.27 -1.64 -3.58
N GLY A 246 7.60 -0.63 -4.40
CA GLY A 246 7.70 0.76 -3.96
C GLY A 246 6.38 1.38 -3.54
N SER A 247 5.26 0.96 -4.11
CA SER A 247 3.94 1.47 -3.74
C SER A 247 3.68 1.36 -2.23
N HIS A 248 4.15 0.30 -1.58
CA HIS A 248 4.02 0.15 -0.12
C HIS A 248 4.71 1.25 0.68
N GLN A 249 5.95 1.63 0.32
CA GLN A 249 6.71 2.63 1.04
C GLN A 249 6.30 4.05 0.66
N ILE A 250 6.00 4.28 -0.61
CA ILE A 250 5.52 5.60 -1.10
C ILE A 250 4.18 5.96 -0.47
N ASP A 251 3.30 4.97 -0.27
CA ASP A 251 2.07 5.13 0.51
C ASP A 251 2.36 5.56 1.96
N ILE A 252 3.32 4.93 2.62
CA ILE A 252 3.71 5.28 4.00
C ILE A 252 4.33 6.68 4.06
N PHE A 253 5.08 7.12 3.03
CA PHE A 253 5.61 8.48 3.00
C PHE A 253 4.48 9.51 3.02
N ALA A 254 3.48 9.37 2.16
CA ALA A 254 2.34 10.27 2.12
C ALA A 254 1.53 10.20 3.43
N TRP A 255 1.28 9.01 3.96
CA TRP A 255 0.55 8.85 5.23
C TRP A 255 1.26 9.51 6.41
N PHE A 256 2.57 9.24 6.59
CA PHE A 256 3.31 9.73 7.76
C PHE A 256 3.67 11.21 7.69
N THR A 257 3.86 11.76 6.48
CA THR A 257 4.05 13.21 6.27
C THR A 257 2.73 13.99 6.28
N GLY A 258 1.62 13.32 5.99
CA GLY A 258 0.29 13.93 5.86
C GLY A 258 0.09 14.75 4.58
N VAL A 259 0.99 14.61 3.58
CA VAL A 259 0.94 15.34 2.31
C VAL A 259 1.37 14.46 1.15
N ASN A 260 0.85 14.75 -0.04
CA ASN A 260 1.32 14.16 -1.30
C ASN A 260 2.63 14.82 -1.76
N PRO A 261 3.46 14.14 -2.57
CA PRO A 261 4.71 14.71 -3.05
C PRO A 261 4.46 15.86 -4.03
N ALA A 262 5.36 16.85 -4.04
CA ALA A 262 5.37 17.94 -5.04
C ALA A 262 6.21 17.58 -6.27
N SER A 263 7.21 16.72 -6.12
CA SER A 263 8.07 16.30 -7.22
C SER A 263 8.69 14.94 -7.01
N VAL A 264 9.06 14.30 -8.12
CA VAL A 264 9.91 13.10 -8.15
C VAL A 264 10.96 13.19 -9.25
N TRP A 265 12.19 12.87 -8.91
CA TRP A 265 13.26 12.57 -9.86
C TRP A 265 13.66 11.11 -9.71
N ALA A 266 13.92 10.41 -10.83
CA ALA A 266 14.24 9.00 -10.80
C ALA A 266 15.34 8.62 -11.80
N SER A 267 16.17 7.67 -11.40
CA SER A 267 17.11 6.95 -12.25
C SER A 267 16.83 5.46 -12.16
N GLY A 268 16.87 4.75 -13.27
CA GLY A 268 16.66 3.32 -13.29
C GLY A 268 16.88 2.71 -14.67
N GLY A 269 16.94 1.39 -14.69
CA GLY A 269 17.15 0.62 -15.92
C GLY A 269 16.88 -0.87 -15.74
N THR A 270 16.82 -1.58 -16.86
CA THR A 270 16.93 -3.04 -16.93
C THR A 270 18.39 -3.33 -17.28
N ASP A 271 19.23 -3.38 -16.24
CA ASP A 271 20.68 -3.38 -16.38
C ASP A 271 21.29 -4.74 -16.07
N TYR A 272 20.56 -5.62 -15.43
CA TYR A 272 21.00 -6.95 -15.04
C TYR A 272 20.26 -8.07 -15.77
N TYR A 273 18.92 -8.03 -15.82
CA TYR A 273 18.13 -9.09 -16.44
C TYR A 273 18.03 -8.94 -17.96
N ASP A 274 17.66 -10.04 -18.62
CA ASP A 274 17.41 -10.05 -20.05
C ASP A 274 16.19 -9.19 -20.40
N LYS A 275 16.38 -8.21 -21.27
CA LYS A 275 15.34 -7.26 -21.70
C LYS A 275 14.20 -7.88 -22.50
N GLU A 276 14.39 -9.09 -23.05
CA GLU A 276 13.30 -9.81 -23.72
C GLU A 276 12.28 -10.38 -22.75
N THR A 277 12.70 -10.66 -21.50
CA THR A 277 11.86 -11.22 -20.44
C THR A 277 11.56 -10.22 -19.33
N HIS A 278 12.34 -9.14 -19.23
CA HIS A 278 12.19 -8.08 -18.23
C HIS A 278 12.15 -6.73 -18.95
N GLU A 279 10.95 -6.33 -19.38
CA GLU A 279 10.72 -5.04 -20.05
C GLU A 279 10.74 -3.86 -19.05
N TRP A 280 10.42 -4.11 -17.77
CA TRP A 280 10.51 -3.15 -16.69
C TRP A 280 11.85 -3.21 -15.95
N TYR A 281 12.15 -2.12 -15.25
CA TYR A 281 13.42 -1.85 -14.59
C TYR A 281 13.69 -2.79 -13.42
N ASP A 282 14.88 -3.34 -13.34
CA ASP A 282 15.35 -4.15 -12.21
C ASP A 282 15.99 -3.32 -11.10
N THR A 283 16.39 -2.10 -11.42
CA THR A 283 16.97 -1.12 -10.51
C THR A 283 16.30 0.23 -10.72
N VAL A 284 15.74 0.81 -9.64
CA VAL A 284 15.18 2.17 -9.63
C VAL A 284 15.56 2.88 -8.35
N GLN A 285 16.05 4.11 -8.48
CA GLN A 285 16.34 5.02 -7.38
C GLN A 285 15.59 6.34 -7.59
N THR A 286 15.03 6.89 -6.52
CA THR A 286 14.15 8.06 -6.60
C THR A 286 14.49 9.09 -5.54
N LEU A 287 14.29 10.37 -5.86
CA LEU A 287 14.30 11.48 -4.94
C LEU A 287 12.96 12.21 -5.02
N TRP A 288 12.39 12.50 -3.86
CA TRP A 288 11.07 13.11 -3.72
C TRP A 288 11.12 14.37 -2.85
N GLU A 289 10.16 15.27 -3.07
CA GLU A 289 9.93 16.44 -2.24
C GLU A 289 8.49 16.44 -1.71
N TYR A 290 8.36 16.49 -0.37
CA TYR A 290 7.08 16.53 0.33
C TYR A 290 6.96 17.87 1.06
N PRO A 291 6.06 18.79 0.62
CA PRO A 291 5.92 20.14 1.19
C PRO A 291 5.03 20.10 2.44
N THR A 292 5.60 19.77 3.59
CA THR A 292 4.87 19.74 4.87
C THR A 292 4.66 21.14 5.45
N SER A 293 3.76 21.28 6.42
CA SER A 293 3.55 22.53 7.15
C SER A 293 4.80 23.04 7.88
N ASN A 294 5.72 22.13 8.24
CA ASN A 294 6.97 22.42 8.96
C ASN A 294 8.18 22.58 8.02
N GLY A 295 7.95 22.59 6.72
CA GLY A 295 8.99 22.76 5.69
C GLY A 295 9.08 21.56 4.74
N MET A 296 10.05 21.63 3.85
CA MET A 296 10.26 20.60 2.83
C MET A 296 10.93 19.37 3.46
N VAL A 297 10.33 18.19 3.23
CA VAL A 297 10.92 16.88 3.53
C VAL A 297 11.42 16.27 2.23
N ARG A 298 12.67 15.82 2.21
CA ARG A 298 13.26 15.12 1.07
C ARG A 298 13.32 13.62 1.34
N ALA A 299 12.78 12.83 0.41
CA ALA A 299 12.79 11.39 0.54
C ALA A 299 13.66 10.73 -0.54
N PHE A 300 14.44 9.74 -0.12
CA PHE A 300 15.12 8.82 -1.02
C PHE A 300 14.45 7.45 -0.93
N TYR A 301 14.18 6.84 -2.08
CA TYR A 301 13.70 5.47 -2.14
C TYR A 301 14.45 4.69 -3.23
N GLN A 302 14.81 3.45 -2.94
CA GLN A 302 15.32 2.53 -3.95
C GLN A 302 14.59 1.20 -3.94
N THR A 303 14.46 0.60 -5.12
CA THR A 303 14.16 -0.81 -5.28
C THR A 303 15.17 -1.44 -6.23
N ILE A 304 15.74 -2.56 -5.81
CA ILE A 304 16.65 -3.38 -6.61
C ILE A 304 16.26 -4.84 -6.49
N THR A 305 16.43 -5.59 -7.57
CA THR A 305 16.13 -7.02 -7.61
C THR A 305 17.38 -7.86 -7.87
N THR A 306 18.55 -7.30 -7.56
CA THR A 306 19.86 -7.90 -7.80
C THR A 306 20.68 -8.10 -6.52
N ASN A 307 20.25 -7.53 -5.41
CA ASN A 307 20.91 -7.65 -4.10
C ASN A 307 19.91 -7.47 -2.97
N SER A 308 19.97 -8.30 -1.94
CA SER A 308 19.03 -8.28 -0.80
C SER A 308 19.56 -7.54 0.42
N ASN A 309 20.67 -6.81 0.33
CA ASN A 309 21.26 -6.15 1.49
C ASN A 309 20.25 -5.23 2.20
N GLN A 310 20.12 -5.39 3.50
CA GLN A 310 19.18 -4.65 4.37
C GLN A 310 17.69 -4.88 4.07
N GLY A 311 17.31 -5.69 3.06
CA GLY A 311 15.90 -6.02 2.75
C GLY A 311 15.03 -4.78 2.53
N TYR A 312 13.97 -4.61 3.35
CA TYR A 312 13.04 -3.49 3.23
C TYR A 312 12.75 -2.82 4.58
N TYR A 313 12.69 -1.50 4.58
CA TYR A 313 12.35 -0.65 5.73
C TYR A 313 12.08 0.78 5.28
N GLU A 314 11.51 1.58 6.18
CA GLU A 314 11.40 3.03 6.11
C GLU A 314 12.13 3.67 7.30
N ALA A 315 12.93 4.72 7.04
CA ALA A 315 13.59 5.54 8.05
C ALA A 315 13.15 7.00 7.90
N PHE A 316 12.50 7.54 8.93
CA PHE A 316 12.05 8.92 9.02
C PHE A 316 12.96 9.68 9.97
N MET A 317 13.70 10.68 9.48
CA MET A 317 14.73 11.41 10.22
C MET A 317 14.27 12.83 10.47
N GLY A 318 14.09 13.14 11.74
CA GLY A 318 13.80 14.49 12.23
C GLY A 318 14.96 15.02 13.06
N ASP A 319 14.83 16.25 13.54
CA ASP A 319 15.86 16.94 14.34
C ASP A 319 15.96 16.44 15.79
N GLN A 320 14.99 15.65 16.26
CA GLN A 320 14.99 15.07 17.61
C GLN A 320 15.12 13.55 17.63
N ALA A 321 14.78 12.86 16.54
CA ALA A 321 14.89 11.41 16.45
C ALA A 321 14.83 10.87 15.02
N THR A 322 15.29 9.62 14.88
CA THR A 322 15.06 8.78 13.70
C THR A 322 14.14 7.62 14.04
N LEU A 323 13.04 7.48 13.31
CA LEU A 323 12.20 6.29 13.34
C LEU A 323 12.66 5.32 12.25
N ILE A 324 12.93 4.06 12.60
CA ILE A 324 13.08 2.97 11.62
C ILE A 324 11.94 1.98 11.83
N ILE A 325 11.19 1.68 10.77
CA ILE A 325 10.05 0.76 10.80
C ILE A 325 10.05 -0.18 9.60
N SER A 326 9.52 -1.37 9.79
CA SER A 326 9.27 -2.36 8.74
C SER A 326 8.13 -3.29 9.18
N GLU A 327 7.50 -4.01 8.27
CA GLU A 327 6.64 -5.13 8.62
C GLU A 327 7.41 -6.26 9.32
N SER A 328 8.72 -6.39 9.02
CA SER A 328 9.58 -7.31 9.75
C SER A 328 9.67 -6.93 11.22
N ALA A 329 9.39 -7.90 12.11
CA ALA A 329 9.41 -7.71 13.56
C ALA A 329 10.80 -7.29 14.09
N SER A 330 11.88 -7.61 13.36
CA SER A 330 13.26 -7.25 13.74
C SER A 330 13.58 -5.74 13.59
N ARG A 331 12.71 -4.96 12.96
CA ARG A 331 12.90 -3.53 12.70
C ARG A 331 11.70 -2.73 13.18
N GLY A 332 11.87 -1.98 14.25
CA GLY A 332 10.83 -1.13 14.83
C GLY A 332 11.38 -0.43 16.05
N ALA A 333 12.10 0.69 15.82
CA ALA A 333 12.69 1.48 16.90
C ALA A 333 12.70 2.97 16.55
N VAL A 334 12.75 3.79 17.60
CA VAL A 334 13.00 5.22 17.53
C VAL A 334 14.33 5.50 18.19
N TYR A 335 15.20 6.20 17.50
CA TYR A 335 16.55 6.54 17.92
C TYR A 335 16.57 8.01 18.30
N ARG A 336 16.73 8.28 19.60
CA ARG A 336 16.70 9.65 20.15
C ARG A 336 18.02 10.37 19.86
N GLU A 337 17.95 11.59 19.29
CA GLU A 337 19.11 12.46 19.05
C GLU A 337 19.60 13.08 20.35
N THR A 338 20.58 12.43 20.98
CA THR A 338 21.15 12.90 22.25
C THR A 338 22.11 14.09 22.12
N ALA A 339 22.65 14.29 20.91
CA ALA A 339 23.51 15.43 20.60
C ALA A 339 22.74 16.75 20.42
N ASN A 340 21.42 16.71 20.19
CA ASN A 340 20.60 17.91 20.15
C ASN A 340 20.15 18.26 21.58
N PRO A 341 20.61 19.39 22.16
CA PRO A 341 20.30 19.78 23.54
C PRO A 341 18.80 20.08 23.76
N GLU A 342 18.07 20.35 22.70
CA GLU A 342 16.62 20.62 22.75
C GLU A 342 15.77 19.33 22.72
N THR A 343 16.39 18.17 22.51
CA THR A 343 15.67 16.89 22.50
C THR A 343 15.18 16.52 23.90
N PRO A 344 13.88 16.45 24.16
CA PRO A 344 13.36 16.18 25.50
C PRO A 344 13.64 14.75 25.95
N LEU A 345 13.55 14.50 27.25
CA LEU A 345 13.54 13.16 27.82
C LEU A 345 12.19 12.48 27.51
N TRP A 346 12.24 11.16 27.29
CA TRP A 346 11.07 10.38 26.85
C TRP A 346 10.44 9.50 27.94
N ASP A 347 10.82 9.68 29.22
CA ASP A 347 10.30 8.89 30.34
C ASP A 347 8.77 8.84 30.40
N LYS A 348 8.10 9.95 30.11
CA LYS A 348 6.64 10.01 30.07
C LYS A 348 6.03 9.15 28.97
N TRP A 349 6.73 8.97 27.82
CA TRP A 349 6.25 8.19 26.71
C TRP A 349 6.51 6.70 26.90
N VAL A 350 7.62 6.37 27.62
CA VAL A 350 7.86 5.02 28.13
C VAL A 350 6.78 4.65 29.14
N ALA A 351 6.47 5.54 30.11
CA ALA A 351 5.40 5.32 31.11
C ALA A 351 4.02 5.15 30.48
N LYS A 352 3.73 5.84 29.38
CA LYS A 352 2.48 5.65 28.60
C LYS A 352 2.47 4.39 27.73
N GLY A 353 3.60 3.67 27.61
CA GLY A 353 3.70 2.47 26.80
C GLY A 353 3.77 2.70 25.29
N PHE A 354 4.15 3.90 24.83
CA PHE A 354 4.31 4.19 23.40
C PHE A 354 5.57 3.58 22.83
N ILE A 355 6.64 3.61 23.62
CA ILE A 355 7.95 3.03 23.35
C ILE A 355 8.42 2.23 24.56
N MET A 356 9.34 1.30 24.35
CA MET A 356 9.97 0.55 25.43
C MET A 356 11.14 1.34 26.03
N PRO A 357 11.55 1.09 27.29
CA PRO A 357 12.77 1.67 27.83
C PRO A 357 13.99 1.43 26.94
N PRO A 358 15.00 2.33 26.95
CA PRO A 358 16.17 2.18 26.08
C PRO A 358 16.94 0.90 26.42
N SER A 359 17.45 0.23 25.40
CA SER A 359 18.25 -0.99 25.53
C SER A 359 19.70 -0.61 25.81
N GLY A 360 20.07 -0.48 27.09
CA GLY A 360 21.44 -0.30 27.56
C GLY A 360 21.93 1.15 27.58
N THR A 361 22.75 1.46 28.56
CA THR A 361 23.52 2.71 28.63
C THR A 361 24.78 2.60 27.77
N GLN A 362 24.78 3.19 26.59
CA GLN A 362 26.03 3.37 25.87
C GLN A 362 26.85 4.50 26.60
N GLN A 363 27.95 4.11 27.20
CA GLN A 363 28.92 5.10 27.69
C GLN A 363 29.51 5.84 26.48
N THR A 364 29.23 7.11 26.37
CA THR A 364 29.86 8.01 25.40
C THR A 364 31.34 8.22 25.80
N LYS A 365 32.25 7.52 25.15
CA LYS A 365 33.65 7.94 25.08
C LYS A 365 33.69 9.14 24.15
N GLY A 366 34.34 10.20 24.63
CA GLY A 366 34.51 11.55 24.08
C GLY A 366 34.14 11.76 22.60
N THR A 367 33.49 12.82 22.33
CA THR A 367 33.03 13.24 20.97
C THR A 367 34.25 13.50 20.06
N ASP A 368 34.49 12.63 19.10
CA ASP A 368 35.27 13.00 17.91
C ASP A 368 34.32 13.81 16.99
N VAL A 369 34.79 14.97 16.51
CA VAL A 369 34.00 15.81 15.58
C VAL A 369 33.66 15.11 14.25
N ARG A 370 34.24 13.95 13.99
CA ARG A 370 34.02 13.10 12.81
C ARG A 370 33.02 11.97 13.05
N GLU A 371 32.70 11.66 14.30
CA GLU A 371 31.78 10.57 14.67
C GLU A 371 30.60 11.13 15.45
N THR A 372 29.39 10.83 14.97
CA THR A 372 28.16 11.15 15.69
C THR A 372 28.02 10.23 16.91
N VAL A 373 27.66 10.80 18.04
CA VAL A 373 27.29 10.02 19.24
C VAL A 373 26.18 9.06 18.86
N PRO A 374 26.28 7.74 19.19
CA PRO A 374 25.21 6.80 18.94
C PRO A 374 23.93 7.24 19.63
N ALA A 375 22.83 7.27 18.86
CA ALA A 375 21.51 7.61 19.37
C ALA A 375 21.00 6.54 20.35
N GLU A 376 20.23 6.93 21.36
CA GLU A 376 19.54 5.98 22.25
C GLU A 376 18.42 5.27 21.52
N GLU A 377 18.45 3.93 21.53
CA GLU A 377 17.42 3.10 20.89
C GLU A 377 16.24 2.83 21.83
N TYR A 378 15.04 3.19 21.40
CA TYR A 378 13.75 2.87 22.03
C TYR A 378 12.92 2.00 21.10
N LYS A 379 12.67 0.73 21.44
CA LYS A 379 11.84 -0.15 20.62
C LYS A 379 10.38 0.31 20.64
N ILE A 380 9.70 0.17 19.50
CA ILE A 380 8.25 0.38 19.40
C ILE A 380 7.54 -0.67 20.25
N ASN A 381 6.71 -0.24 21.21
CA ASN A 381 6.00 -1.13 22.13
C ASN A 381 4.74 -1.71 21.48
N LYS A 382 4.89 -2.38 20.36
CA LYS A 382 3.82 -3.09 19.67
C LYS A 382 4.35 -4.26 18.86
N THR A 383 4.00 -5.47 19.26
CA THR A 383 4.24 -6.70 18.48
C THR A 383 3.07 -6.98 17.55
N PHE A 384 3.33 -7.75 16.51
CA PHE A 384 2.33 -8.19 15.56
C PHE A 384 2.75 -9.54 14.95
N ASP A 385 2.00 -10.60 15.24
CA ASP A 385 2.33 -11.98 14.89
C ASP A 385 1.30 -12.62 13.93
N ASP A 386 0.21 -11.93 13.63
CA ASP A 386 -0.79 -12.37 12.64
C ASP A 386 -0.28 -12.21 11.19
N PRO A 387 -0.90 -12.89 10.20
CA PRO A 387 -0.65 -12.61 8.79
C PRO A 387 -0.86 -11.13 8.45
N TYR A 388 0.06 -10.55 7.71
CA TYR A 388 0.08 -9.09 7.45
C TYR A 388 -1.20 -8.55 6.82
N HIS A 389 -1.91 -9.36 6.04
CA HIS A 389 -3.16 -8.97 5.38
C HIS A 389 -4.39 -9.11 6.29
N LYS A 390 -4.34 -9.91 7.37
CA LYS A 390 -5.50 -10.16 8.22
C LYS A 390 -6.15 -8.88 8.77
N PRO A 391 -5.43 -7.93 9.40
CA PRO A 391 -6.07 -6.71 9.91
C PRO A 391 -6.71 -5.84 8.82
N HIS A 392 -6.18 -5.93 7.60
CA HIS A 392 -6.69 -5.15 6.48
C HIS A 392 -7.96 -5.75 5.89
N LEU A 393 -8.01 -7.07 5.79
CA LEU A 393 -9.23 -7.80 5.41
C LEU A 393 -10.31 -7.68 6.51
N GLU A 394 -9.93 -7.78 7.77
CA GLU A 394 -10.84 -7.60 8.91
C GLU A 394 -11.49 -6.20 8.89
N ASN A 395 -10.70 -5.15 8.64
CA ASN A 395 -11.20 -3.80 8.44
C ASN A 395 -12.19 -3.71 7.25
N PHE A 396 -11.90 -4.38 6.12
CA PHE A 396 -12.80 -4.42 4.97
C PHE A 396 -14.14 -5.08 5.33
N PHE A 397 -14.12 -6.23 5.99
CA PHE A 397 -15.34 -6.94 6.39
C PHE A 397 -16.12 -6.17 7.46
N ASN A 398 -15.43 -5.53 8.40
CA ASN A 398 -16.06 -4.65 9.39
C ASN A 398 -16.69 -3.41 8.73
N ALA A 399 -16.05 -2.85 7.71
CA ALA A 399 -16.62 -1.74 6.95
C ALA A 399 -17.88 -2.15 6.16
N ILE A 400 -17.93 -3.37 5.60
CA ILE A 400 -19.16 -3.91 4.98
C ILE A 400 -20.29 -3.99 6.01
N ARG A 401 -19.98 -4.36 7.26
CA ARG A 401 -20.94 -4.41 8.36
C ARG A 401 -21.32 -3.03 8.91
N GLY A 402 -20.64 -1.97 8.49
CA GLY A 402 -20.83 -0.60 9.01
C GLY A 402 -20.24 -0.37 10.39
N LEU A 403 -19.28 -1.18 10.82
CA LEU A 403 -18.62 -1.09 12.13
C LEU A 403 -17.38 -0.18 12.11
N GLU A 404 -16.74 -0.03 10.96
CA GLU A 404 -15.51 0.76 10.79
C GLU A 404 -15.52 1.48 9.44
N ASP A 405 -14.71 2.53 9.33
CA ASP A 405 -14.35 3.11 8.04
C ASP A 405 -13.17 2.35 7.42
N LEU A 406 -13.06 2.38 6.08
CA LEU A 406 -11.93 1.76 5.37
C LEU A 406 -10.61 2.47 5.71
N ASN A 407 -9.58 1.70 6.04
CA ASN A 407 -8.24 2.22 6.30
C ASN A 407 -7.49 2.66 5.02
N CYS A 408 -7.87 2.12 3.86
CA CYS A 408 -7.35 2.50 2.55
C CYS A 408 -8.46 2.46 1.51
N GLN A 409 -9.30 3.47 1.52
CA GLN A 409 -10.35 3.64 0.51
C GLN A 409 -9.75 3.94 -0.87
N GLY A 410 -10.56 3.80 -1.93
CA GLY A 410 -10.12 3.94 -3.31
C GLY A 410 -9.36 5.23 -3.61
N GLU A 411 -9.75 6.35 -2.99
CA GLU A 411 -9.09 7.65 -3.11
C GLU A 411 -7.64 7.62 -2.63
N ILE A 412 -7.39 7.01 -1.47
CA ILE A 412 -6.03 6.85 -0.93
C ILE A 412 -5.17 5.98 -1.85
N GLY A 413 -5.74 4.87 -2.35
CA GLY A 413 -5.07 4.04 -3.33
C GLY A 413 -4.74 4.80 -4.62
N TYR A 414 -5.65 5.68 -5.07
CA TYR A 414 -5.43 6.53 -6.23
C TYR A 414 -4.28 7.53 -6.03
N GLU A 415 -4.21 8.19 -4.88
CA GLU A 415 -3.10 9.09 -4.55
C GLU A 415 -1.75 8.36 -4.62
N THR A 416 -1.68 7.14 -4.09
CA THR A 416 -0.47 6.31 -4.19
C THR A 416 -0.17 5.92 -5.64
N ALA A 417 -1.19 5.53 -6.42
CA ALA A 417 -1.02 5.19 -7.83
C ALA A 417 -0.49 6.39 -8.64
N VAL A 418 -0.99 7.61 -8.40
CA VAL A 418 -0.47 8.84 -9.03
C VAL A 418 1.02 8.98 -8.76
N ALA A 419 1.43 8.88 -7.50
CA ALA A 419 2.82 9.03 -7.14
C ALA A 419 3.70 7.94 -7.80
N VAL A 420 3.37 6.65 -7.60
CA VAL A 420 4.26 5.55 -7.98
C VAL A 420 4.34 5.31 -9.48
N LEU A 421 3.23 5.46 -10.23
CA LEU A 421 3.24 5.25 -11.68
C LEU A 421 4.06 6.32 -12.41
N LYS A 422 4.10 7.55 -11.89
CA LYS A 422 4.92 8.65 -12.45
C LYS A 422 6.43 8.43 -12.30
N VAL A 423 6.86 7.54 -11.40
CA VAL A 423 8.29 7.15 -11.32
C VAL A 423 8.77 6.54 -12.63
N ASN A 424 7.99 5.65 -13.24
CA ASN A 424 8.34 5.05 -14.51
C ASN A 424 8.46 6.09 -15.64
N ASP A 425 7.64 7.13 -15.61
CA ASP A 425 7.75 8.27 -16.54
C ASP A 425 9.03 9.08 -16.29
N ALA A 426 9.35 9.39 -15.03
CA ALA A 426 10.57 10.11 -14.67
C ALA A 426 11.84 9.36 -15.10
N VAL A 427 11.88 8.03 -14.93
CA VAL A 427 12.99 7.19 -15.43
C VAL A 427 13.08 7.25 -16.95
N ARG A 428 11.95 7.11 -17.65
CA ARG A 428 11.89 7.08 -19.11
C ARG A 428 12.30 8.42 -19.73
N THR A 429 11.83 9.52 -19.16
CA THR A 429 12.11 10.88 -19.68
C THR A 429 13.43 11.45 -19.19
N LYS A 430 14.01 10.89 -18.13
CA LYS A 430 15.22 11.40 -17.43
C LYS A 430 15.05 12.85 -16.96
N THR A 431 13.83 13.22 -16.58
CA THR A 431 13.47 14.56 -16.11
C THR A 431 12.78 14.47 -14.76
N MET A 432 12.89 15.51 -13.95
CA MET A 432 12.07 15.67 -12.77
C MET A 432 10.60 15.82 -13.18
N HIS A 433 9.74 15.05 -12.55
CA HIS A 433 8.30 15.20 -12.67
C HIS A 433 7.77 16.03 -11.51
N THR A 434 7.05 17.11 -11.79
CA THR A 434 6.37 17.93 -10.79
C THR A 434 4.89 17.57 -10.80
N PHE A 435 4.35 17.34 -9.61
CA PHE A 435 2.93 17.08 -9.42
C PHE A 435 2.16 18.36 -9.17
N THR A 436 0.95 18.46 -9.72
CA THR A 436 -0.04 19.45 -9.27
C THR A 436 -0.97 18.81 -8.25
N PRO A 437 -1.51 19.58 -7.29
CA PRO A 437 -2.45 19.02 -6.30
C PRO A 437 -3.65 18.33 -6.96
N GLU A 438 -4.13 18.84 -8.09
CA GLU A 438 -5.30 18.35 -8.81
C GLU A 438 -5.09 16.93 -9.39
N GLU A 439 -3.84 16.51 -9.60
CA GLU A 439 -3.54 15.15 -10.05
C GLU A 439 -3.94 14.09 -9.02
N PHE A 440 -3.92 14.45 -7.72
CA PHE A 440 -4.22 13.53 -6.62
C PHE A 440 -5.72 13.46 -6.27
N TYR A 441 -6.56 14.34 -6.79
CA TYR A 441 -7.98 14.39 -6.47
C TYR A 441 -8.88 13.90 -7.61
N ILE A 442 -10.01 13.31 -7.24
CA ILE A 442 -11.04 12.79 -8.17
C ILE A 442 -12.35 13.51 -7.93
#